data_7768923526186a24ea61f0535573171a
#
_entry.id   7768923526186a24ea61f0535573171a
#
_cell.length_a   1.000
_cell.length_b   1.000
_cell.length_c   1.000
_cell.angle_alpha   90.00
_cell.angle_beta   90.00
_cell.angle_gamma   90.00
#
_symmetry.space_group_name_H-M   'P 1'
#
loop_
_entity.id
_entity.type
_entity.pdbx_description
1 polymer ?
#
loop_
_entity_poly.entity_id
_entity_poly.type
_entity_poly.pdbx_seq_one_letter_code
_entity_poly.pdbx_strand_id
1 'polypeptide(L)'
;RNFNRMKKQSLTRRRFLQNAATIAIVPAAVLGRAQSAPSNRLTVGLIGAGGRGTGVMNSFLGEQDAQVIGVCDPYETHFRDQTAGRAFGWKPAAELVGRRYKTKPCAHYADYRELCARTDLDIVIVGTPDHWHAVQTLEALRNGKDVYCEKPVTHFFAEGQAVYREVAKRKAIFQTGSQQRSDHRFRLAVEIVRNGLLGDIKEVQVGLPGGTHNDNGDTTARDYSKHKDYQLWTGPAPLLDYTFSRHHRNWRWHLAYGGGQLMDWIGHHNDICHWALGEDRGGPTRVEAKNFTQTRAKTYNAPPHYEVHCEYAGGIRTSMGSHNTMGMKVIGTEGWVHVTRGKITCSKPAFLKPDFNPGPFKGYLSPGHTRNFLDCVKSRKETICPAETAHRSITPGHLGYVSNTLGRALKWDAKKEQVTGDTEAQKLLTQMTHRKPWTLG
;
A
#
# COMPACT_ATOMS: atom_id res chain seq x y z
N ARG A 1 63.64 -28.87 41.99
CA ARG A 1 62.56 -27.89 42.07
C ARG A 1 61.81 -27.97 40.76
N ASN A 2 60.67 -28.68 40.76
CA ASN A 2 59.88 -29.03 39.58
C ASN A 2 58.88 -27.96 39.24
N PHE A 3 58.89 -27.45 38.02
CA PHE A 3 57.86 -26.69 37.39
C PHE A 3 56.94 -27.63 36.58
N ASN A 4 55.71 -27.81 37.01
CA ASN A 4 54.71 -28.58 36.31
C ASN A 4 54.16 -27.76 35.11
N ARG A 5 54.40 -28.23 33.90
CA ARG A 5 53.81 -27.72 32.62
C ARG A 5 52.40 -28.25 32.46
N MET A 6 51.39 -27.39 32.64
CA MET A 6 50.03 -27.74 32.21
C MET A 6 49.94 -27.79 30.69
N LYS A 7 49.63 -28.97 30.13
CA LYS A 7 49.35 -29.16 28.71
C LYS A 7 47.91 -28.61 28.43
N LYS A 8 47.83 -27.61 27.54
CA LYS A 8 46.56 -27.18 26.92
C LYS A 8 46.07 -28.33 26.00
N GLN A 9 44.98 -28.97 26.35
CA GLN A 9 44.27 -29.90 25.46
C GLN A 9 43.48 -29.09 24.44
N SER A 10 43.83 -29.19 23.15
CA SER A 10 43.04 -28.64 22.05
C SER A 10 41.81 -29.51 21.81
N LEU A 11 40.65 -28.93 21.94
CA LEU A 11 39.37 -29.57 21.57
C LEU A 11 39.33 -29.73 20.04
N THR A 12 39.38 -30.95 19.55
CA THR A 12 39.28 -31.28 18.11
C THR A 12 37.80 -31.18 17.68
N ARG A 13 37.59 -30.74 16.41
CA ARG A 13 36.27 -30.59 15.77
C ARG A 13 35.38 -31.83 15.91
N ARG A 14 35.94 -33.00 16.05
CA ARG A 14 35.26 -34.29 16.23
C ARG A 14 34.64 -34.45 17.62
N ARG A 15 35.22 -33.89 18.69
CA ARG A 15 34.64 -33.88 20.05
C ARG A 15 33.54 -32.85 20.22
N PHE A 16 33.58 -31.75 19.46
CA PHE A 16 32.50 -30.78 19.44
C PHE A 16 31.21 -31.34 18.79
N LEU A 17 31.36 -32.12 17.72
CA LEU A 17 30.24 -32.78 17.04
C LEU A 17 29.63 -33.97 17.81
N GLN A 18 30.39 -34.63 18.68
CA GLN A 18 29.89 -35.72 19.52
C GLN A 18 29.03 -35.27 20.70
N ASN A 19 29.18 -34.00 21.14
CA ASN A 19 28.36 -33.43 22.21
C ASN A 19 27.15 -32.62 21.68
N ALA A 20 26.97 -32.48 20.37
CA ALA A 20 25.87 -31.77 19.74
C ALA A 20 24.69 -32.65 19.29
N ALA A 21 24.73 -33.94 19.58
CA ALA A 21 23.70 -34.88 19.10
C ALA A 21 22.79 -35.39 20.22
N THR A 22 22.18 -34.47 20.97
CA THR A 22 20.89 -34.75 21.62
C THR A 22 19.82 -34.03 20.79
N ILE A 23 19.45 -34.64 19.66
CA ILE A 23 18.22 -34.25 18.94
C ILE A 23 17.08 -34.68 19.86
N ALA A 24 16.51 -33.71 20.57
CA ALA A 24 15.24 -33.94 21.26
C ALA A 24 14.18 -34.16 20.18
N ILE A 25 13.77 -35.43 20.01
CA ILE A 25 12.61 -35.78 19.18
C ILE A 25 11.39 -35.21 19.92
N VAL A 26 10.96 -34.02 19.49
CA VAL A 26 9.72 -33.40 19.95
C VAL A 26 8.57 -34.13 19.26
N PRO A 27 7.62 -34.75 20.01
CA PRO A 27 6.48 -35.44 19.40
C PRO A 27 5.71 -34.51 18.50
N ALA A 28 5.24 -34.98 17.34
CA ALA A 28 4.49 -34.19 16.35
C ALA A 28 3.26 -33.46 16.95
N ALA A 29 2.67 -33.98 18.01
CA ALA A 29 1.58 -33.35 18.77
C ALA A 29 2.00 -32.04 19.49
N VAL A 30 3.29 -31.86 19.77
CA VAL A 30 3.84 -30.60 20.35
C VAL A 30 4.12 -29.59 19.26
N LEU A 31 4.49 -30.02 18.05
CA LEU A 31 4.69 -29.15 16.89
C LEU A 31 3.38 -28.47 16.44
N GLY A 32 2.24 -29.15 16.53
CA GLY A 32 0.92 -28.57 16.22
C GLY A 32 0.49 -27.44 17.19
N ARG A 33 0.97 -27.46 18.43
CA ARG A 33 0.78 -26.38 19.42
C ARG A 33 1.84 -25.28 19.34
N ALA A 34 2.96 -25.53 18.67
CA ALA A 34 4.09 -24.62 18.57
C ALA A 34 3.82 -23.41 17.66
N GLN A 35 2.83 -23.47 16.76
CA GLN A 35 2.50 -22.34 15.86
C GLN A 35 1.94 -21.12 16.61
N SER A 36 1.39 -21.30 17.79
CA SER A 36 0.87 -20.21 18.64
C SER A 36 1.79 -19.85 19.82
N ALA A 37 2.94 -20.51 19.95
CA ALA A 37 3.89 -20.16 21.00
C ALA A 37 4.39 -18.72 20.80
N PRO A 38 4.55 -17.92 21.87
CA PRO A 38 5.00 -16.51 21.76
C PRO A 38 6.29 -16.34 20.96
N SER A 39 7.19 -17.32 21.01
CA SER A 39 8.47 -17.36 20.27
C SER A 39 8.34 -17.56 18.75
N ASN A 40 7.18 -17.97 18.25
CA ASN A 40 6.95 -18.28 16.82
C ASN A 40 5.98 -17.31 16.14
N ARG A 41 5.58 -16.25 16.82
CA ARG A 41 4.73 -15.22 16.22
C ARG A 41 5.58 -14.24 15.42
N LEU A 42 5.05 -13.84 14.27
CA LEU A 42 5.62 -12.71 13.50
C LEU A 42 5.38 -11.42 14.28
N THR A 43 6.45 -10.67 14.52
CA THR A 43 6.37 -9.40 15.26
C THR A 43 6.10 -8.24 14.32
N VAL A 44 5.17 -7.37 14.71
CA VAL A 44 4.60 -6.35 13.85
C VAL A 44 4.75 -4.97 14.50
N GLY A 45 5.21 -3.98 13.74
CA GLY A 45 5.22 -2.57 14.09
C GLY A 45 4.31 -1.76 13.18
N LEU A 46 3.63 -0.75 13.73
CA LEU A 46 2.82 0.20 12.98
C LEU A 46 3.53 1.54 12.88
N ILE A 47 3.63 2.11 11.67
CA ILE A 47 3.96 3.50 11.42
C ILE A 47 2.71 4.21 10.89
N GLY A 48 2.32 5.31 11.56
CA GLY A 48 1.11 6.05 11.24
C GLY A 48 -0.13 5.49 11.97
N ALA A 49 -0.30 5.88 13.21
CA ALA A 49 -1.40 5.46 14.08
C ALA A 49 -2.68 6.29 13.90
N GLY A 50 -2.94 6.76 12.68
CA GLY A 50 -4.19 7.38 12.27
C GLY A 50 -5.30 6.36 12.07
N GLY A 51 -6.47 6.83 11.59
CA GLY A 51 -7.67 5.99 11.45
C GLY A 51 -7.47 4.75 10.58
N ARG A 52 -6.74 4.89 9.46
CA ARG A 52 -6.48 3.77 8.56
C ARG A 52 -5.42 2.84 9.11
N GLY A 53 -4.27 3.37 9.55
CA GLY A 53 -3.20 2.54 10.13
C GLY A 53 -3.67 1.73 11.33
N THR A 54 -4.41 2.36 12.26
CA THR A 54 -5.03 1.63 13.39
C THR A 54 -6.03 0.57 12.92
N GLY A 55 -6.79 0.85 11.84
CA GLY A 55 -7.70 -0.14 11.26
C GLY A 55 -6.98 -1.37 10.71
N VAL A 56 -5.86 -1.17 9.99
CA VAL A 56 -5.01 -2.26 9.50
C VAL A 56 -4.37 -3.01 10.67
N MET A 57 -3.79 -2.31 11.64
CA MET A 57 -3.23 -2.92 12.85
C MET A 57 -4.24 -3.84 13.56
N ASN A 58 -5.51 -3.43 13.64
CA ASN A 58 -6.57 -4.27 14.23
C ASN A 58 -6.76 -5.61 13.49
N SER A 59 -6.57 -5.64 12.17
CA SER A 59 -6.63 -6.90 11.44
C SER A 59 -5.48 -7.83 11.84
N PHE A 60 -4.26 -7.29 12.04
CA PHE A 60 -3.13 -8.06 12.55
C PHE A 60 -3.31 -8.50 14.01
N LEU A 61 -3.90 -7.66 14.86
CA LEU A 61 -4.25 -8.04 16.25
C LEU A 61 -5.25 -9.20 16.32
N GLY A 62 -6.02 -9.45 15.26
CA GLY A 62 -6.93 -10.59 15.13
C GLY A 62 -6.22 -11.91 14.84
N GLU A 63 -5.00 -11.89 14.30
CA GLU A 63 -4.25 -13.08 13.88
C GLU A 63 -3.47 -13.70 15.05
N GLN A 64 -3.59 -15.02 15.22
CA GLN A 64 -2.99 -15.72 16.38
C GLN A 64 -1.46 -15.83 16.28
N ASP A 65 -0.93 -15.83 15.08
CA ASP A 65 0.48 -15.98 14.73
C ASP A 65 1.19 -14.67 14.38
N ALA A 66 0.55 -13.55 14.73
CA ALA A 66 1.14 -12.20 14.68
C ALA A 66 1.06 -11.54 16.06
N GLN A 67 2.03 -10.69 16.36
CA GLN A 67 2.08 -9.92 17.60
C GLN A 67 2.53 -8.50 17.33
N VAL A 68 1.65 -7.53 17.56
CA VAL A 68 2.02 -6.11 17.50
C VAL A 68 2.86 -5.75 18.73
N ILE A 69 4.09 -5.26 18.53
CA ILE A 69 5.05 -4.98 19.59
C ILE A 69 5.49 -3.52 19.66
N GLY A 70 5.08 -2.70 18.67
CA GLY A 70 5.43 -1.29 18.64
C GLY A 70 4.52 -0.48 17.74
N VAL A 71 4.34 0.80 18.08
CA VAL A 71 3.60 1.78 17.29
C VAL A 71 4.42 3.07 17.16
N CYS A 72 4.29 3.73 16.01
CA CYS A 72 4.97 4.99 15.75
C CYS A 72 3.99 6.00 15.15
N ASP A 73 3.97 7.20 15.74
CA ASP A 73 3.25 8.35 15.22
C ASP A 73 3.92 9.62 15.81
N PRO A 74 4.09 10.72 15.05
CA PRO A 74 4.66 11.93 15.63
C PRO A 74 3.80 12.54 16.75
N TYR A 75 2.48 12.29 16.71
CA TYR A 75 1.55 12.81 17.71
C TYR A 75 1.22 11.78 18.79
N GLU A 76 1.26 12.22 20.04
CA GLU A 76 0.78 11.42 21.18
C GLU A 76 -0.70 11.10 20.99
N THR A 77 -1.49 12.15 20.74
CA THR A 77 -2.93 12.06 20.51
C THR A 77 -3.38 13.14 19.53
N HIS A 78 -4.22 12.76 18.57
CA HIS A 78 -4.88 13.69 17.66
C HIS A 78 -6.28 13.18 17.30
N PHE A 79 -7.10 14.03 16.73
CA PHE A 79 -8.45 13.69 16.27
C PHE A 79 -8.52 13.78 14.75
N ARG A 80 -9.30 12.88 14.14
CA ARG A 80 -9.44 12.81 12.69
C ARG A 80 -10.06 14.07 12.10
N ASP A 81 -11.13 14.53 12.71
CA ASP A 81 -12.03 15.57 12.20
C ASP A 81 -12.05 16.79 13.14
N GLN A 82 -10.90 17.12 13.71
CA GLN A 82 -10.59 18.37 14.38
C GLN A 82 -11.09 18.56 15.81
N THR A 83 -12.22 18.03 16.26
CA THR A 83 -12.77 18.53 17.51
C THR A 83 -12.96 17.45 18.56
N ALA A 84 -13.83 16.57 18.37
CA ALA A 84 -14.12 15.52 19.33
C ALA A 84 -14.45 14.23 18.59
N GLY A 85 -14.22 13.12 19.22
CA GLY A 85 -14.51 11.83 18.63
C GLY A 85 -13.42 10.82 18.96
N ARG A 86 -13.21 9.85 18.09
CA ARG A 86 -12.20 8.83 18.31
C ARG A 86 -10.79 9.43 18.22
N ALA A 87 -10.03 9.28 19.30
CA ALA A 87 -8.63 9.67 19.36
C ALA A 87 -7.74 8.68 18.60
N PHE A 88 -6.72 9.21 17.95
CA PHE A 88 -5.65 8.51 17.23
C PHE A 88 -4.28 9.02 17.69
N GLY A 89 -3.21 8.46 17.19
CA GLY A 89 -1.84 8.74 17.60
C GLY A 89 -1.23 7.56 18.34
N TRP A 90 0.05 7.68 18.72
CA TRP A 90 0.75 6.53 19.31
C TRP A 90 0.14 6.07 20.64
N LYS A 91 -0.36 6.96 21.49
CA LYS A 91 -0.89 6.59 22.81
C LYS A 91 -2.17 5.74 22.74
N PRO A 92 -3.26 6.18 22.06
CA PRO A 92 -4.44 5.34 21.91
C PRO A 92 -4.15 4.01 21.20
N ALA A 93 -3.20 4.00 20.24
CA ALA A 93 -2.82 2.79 19.54
C ALA A 93 -2.05 1.80 20.45
N ALA A 94 -1.07 2.26 21.22
CA ALA A 94 -0.32 1.44 22.17
C ALA A 94 -1.24 0.86 23.28
N GLU A 95 -2.16 1.68 23.80
CA GLU A 95 -3.17 1.24 24.76
C GLU A 95 -4.11 0.17 24.18
N LEU A 96 -4.50 0.33 22.90
CA LEU A 96 -5.33 -0.66 22.21
C LEU A 96 -4.63 -2.03 22.14
N VAL A 97 -3.33 -2.04 21.82
CA VAL A 97 -2.50 -3.26 21.83
C VAL A 97 -2.46 -3.88 23.23
N GLY A 98 -2.19 -3.06 24.27
CA GLY A 98 -2.18 -3.51 25.65
C GLY A 98 -3.52 -4.13 26.09
N ARG A 99 -4.64 -3.48 25.76
CA ARG A 99 -5.99 -4.03 26.04
C ARG A 99 -6.21 -5.36 25.32
N ARG A 100 -5.80 -5.48 24.05
CA ARG A 100 -5.97 -6.71 23.26
C ARG A 100 -5.23 -7.90 23.86
N TYR A 101 -4.00 -7.67 24.32
CA TYR A 101 -3.15 -8.73 24.90
C TYR A 101 -3.26 -8.85 26.41
N LYS A 102 -4.06 -7.99 27.07
CA LYS A 102 -4.17 -7.92 28.55
C LYS A 102 -2.82 -7.67 29.22
N THR A 103 -2.05 -6.74 28.64
CA THR A 103 -0.71 -6.33 29.08
C THR A 103 -0.64 -4.81 29.26
N LYS A 104 0.53 -4.30 29.67
CA LYS A 104 0.85 -2.87 29.52
C LYS A 104 0.82 -2.46 28.05
N PRO A 105 0.63 -1.17 27.72
CA PRO A 105 0.79 -0.65 26.38
C PRO A 105 2.11 -1.10 25.72
N CYS A 106 2.10 -1.34 24.40
CA CYS A 106 3.33 -1.71 23.70
C CYS A 106 4.29 -0.53 23.59
N ALA A 107 5.51 -0.79 23.12
CA ALA A 107 6.50 0.26 22.84
C ALA A 107 5.95 1.28 21.84
N HIS A 108 6.33 2.56 22.02
CA HIS A 108 5.90 3.65 21.15
C HIS A 108 7.08 4.55 20.78
N TYR A 109 6.99 5.17 19.60
CA TYR A 109 8.01 6.00 19.00
C TYR A 109 7.38 7.22 18.32
N ALA A 110 8.08 8.35 18.32
CA ALA A 110 7.73 9.51 17.49
C ALA A 110 8.40 9.43 16.10
N ASP A 111 9.60 8.85 16.05
CA ASP A 111 10.39 8.71 14.83
C ASP A 111 10.36 7.25 14.35
N TYR A 112 9.93 7.06 13.11
CA TYR A 112 9.81 5.72 12.48
C TYR A 112 11.14 4.97 12.38
N ARG A 113 12.26 5.69 12.31
CA ARG A 113 13.61 5.09 12.25
C ARG A 113 13.94 4.28 13.49
N GLU A 114 13.50 4.75 14.66
CA GLU A 114 13.68 4.04 15.92
C GLU A 114 12.89 2.70 15.93
N LEU A 115 11.66 2.71 15.39
CA LEU A 115 10.87 1.49 15.26
C LEU A 115 11.50 0.52 14.25
N CYS A 116 11.93 1.02 13.06
CA CYS A 116 12.54 0.20 12.02
C CYS A 116 13.87 -0.44 12.47
N ALA A 117 14.65 0.23 13.30
CA ALA A 117 15.93 -0.25 13.82
C ALA A 117 15.82 -1.42 14.83
N ARG A 118 14.62 -1.75 15.32
CA ARG A 118 14.43 -2.89 16.23
C ARG A 118 14.80 -4.20 15.58
N THR A 119 15.65 -4.98 16.24
CA THR A 119 16.09 -6.30 15.75
C THR A 119 15.06 -7.41 15.98
N ASP A 120 14.14 -7.20 16.93
CA ASP A 120 13.05 -8.12 17.26
C ASP A 120 11.76 -7.87 16.48
N LEU A 121 11.80 -7.04 15.41
CA LEU A 121 10.69 -6.71 14.55
C LEU A 121 10.83 -7.41 13.19
N ASP A 122 9.79 -8.13 12.75
CA ASP A 122 9.75 -8.82 11.46
C ASP A 122 9.04 -8.01 10.38
N ILE A 123 7.94 -7.34 10.75
CA ILE A 123 6.99 -6.71 9.83
C ILE A 123 6.79 -5.24 10.22
N VAL A 124 6.74 -4.38 9.22
CA VAL A 124 6.30 -2.99 9.37
C VAL A 124 5.01 -2.75 8.57
N ILE A 125 4.00 -2.20 9.23
CA ILE A 125 2.81 -1.63 8.60
C ILE A 125 3.06 -0.15 8.40
N VAL A 126 2.95 0.34 7.15
CA VAL A 126 2.99 1.76 6.80
C VAL A 126 1.56 2.22 6.51
N GLY A 127 1.00 3.02 7.41
CA GLY A 127 -0.38 3.54 7.34
C GLY A 127 -0.46 5.06 7.47
N THR A 128 0.59 5.75 7.08
CA THR A 128 0.78 7.21 7.09
C THR A 128 0.06 7.91 5.93
N PRO A 129 0.11 9.24 5.81
CA PRO A 129 -0.20 9.95 4.57
C PRO A 129 0.73 9.56 3.41
N ASP A 130 0.25 9.71 2.16
CA ASP A 130 0.89 9.22 0.94
C ASP A 130 2.35 9.64 0.79
N HIS A 131 2.67 10.91 1.12
CA HIS A 131 4.02 11.46 0.99
C HIS A 131 5.09 10.78 1.86
N TRP A 132 4.67 9.99 2.83
CA TRP A 132 5.55 9.23 3.69
C TRP A 132 5.78 7.77 3.24
N HIS A 133 4.90 7.22 2.39
CA HIS A 133 4.88 5.79 2.09
C HIS A 133 6.23 5.28 1.59
N ALA A 134 6.84 5.96 0.62
CA ALA A 134 8.11 5.52 0.03
C ALA A 134 9.26 5.55 1.02
N VAL A 135 9.45 6.68 1.70
CA VAL A 135 10.58 6.88 2.63
C VAL A 135 10.55 5.86 3.76
N GLN A 136 9.38 5.66 4.37
CA GLN A 136 9.21 4.72 5.49
C GLN A 136 9.31 3.26 5.03
N THR A 137 8.76 2.94 3.86
CA THR A 137 8.90 1.60 3.26
C THR A 137 10.36 1.26 2.99
N LEU A 138 11.11 2.17 2.37
CA LEU A 138 12.52 1.96 2.08
C LEU A 138 13.36 1.80 3.36
N GLU A 139 13.08 2.59 4.38
CA GLU A 139 13.74 2.44 5.69
C GLU A 139 13.47 1.07 6.31
N ALA A 140 12.21 0.63 6.33
CA ALA A 140 11.83 -0.68 6.84
C ALA A 140 12.53 -1.82 6.07
N LEU A 141 12.51 -1.76 4.72
CA LEU A 141 13.19 -2.73 3.86
C LEU A 141 14.69 -2.78 4.12
N ARG A 142 15.36 -1.63 4.28
CA ARG A 142 16.81 -1.54 4.55
C ARG A 142 17.18 -2.13 5.90
N ASN A 143 16.28 -2.07 6.86
CA ASN A 143 16.41 -2.72 8.17
C ASN A 143 15.93 -4.20 8.15
N GLY A 144 15.75 -4.80 6.97
CA GLY A 144 15.43 -6.22 6.81
C GLY A 144 14.00 -6.61 7.14
N LYS A 145 13.05 -5.65 7.15
CA LYS A 145 11.64 -5.92 7.47
C LYS A 145 10.84 -6.25 6.22
N ASP A 146 9.85 -7.13 6.35
CA ASP A 146 8.77 -7.27 5.39
C ASP A 146 7.76 -6.14 5.60
N VAL A 147 7.08 -5.69 4.53
CA VAL A 147 6.30 -4.45 4.60
C VAL A 147 4.87 -4.64 4.07
N TYR A 148 3.91 -4.20 4.88
CA TYR A 148 2.54 -3.93 4.44
C TYR A 148 2.36 -2.40 4.34
N CYS A 149 2.15 -1.89 3.13
CA CYS A 149 1.99 -0.46 2.89
C CYS A 149 0.57 -0.14 2.41
N GLU A 150 -0.07 0.88 2.98
CA GLU A 150 -1.37 1.33 2.48
C GLU A 150 -1.25 1.92 1.07
N LYS A 151 -2.39 1.95 0.38
CA LYS A 151 -2.52 2.55 -0.96
C LYS A 151 -2.75 4.09 -0.85
N PRO A 152 -2.36 4.88 -1.86
CA PRO A 152 -1.52 4.52 -3.01
C PRO A 152 -0.12 4.13 -2.55
N VAL A 153 0.52 3.21 -3.24
CA VAL A 153 1.82 2.68 -2.78
C VAL A 153 2.87 3.77 -2.61
N THR A 154 2.80 4.85 -3.39
CA THR A 154 3.67 6.02 -3.30
C THR A 154 2.97 7.29 -3.75
N HIS A 155 3.55 8.44 -3.39
CA HIS A 155 3.08 9.76 -3.78
C HIS A 155 3.61 10.19 -5.15
N PHE A 156 4.87 9.89 -5.45
CA PHE A 156 5.50 10.18 -6.75
C PHE A 156 5.75 8.90 -7.54
N PHE A 157 5.78 9.03 -8.87
CA PHE A 157 6.07 7.91 -9.78
C PHE A 157 7.45 7.30 -9.51
N ALA A 158 8.50 8.12 -9.42
CA ALA A 158 9.87 7.64 -9.19
C ALA A 158 10.06 6.95 -7.83
N GLU A 159 9.28 7.32 -6.81
CA GLU A 159 9.22 6.61 -5.53
C GLU A 159 8.78 5.16 -5.71
N GLY A 160 7.73 4.94 -6.54
CA GLY A 160 7.22 3.60 -6.82
C GLY A 160 8.28 2.72 -7.45
N GLN A 161 9.05 3.26 -8.40
CA GLN A 161 10.20 2.56 -8.99
C GLN A 161 11.27 2.22 -7.94
N ALA A 162 11.59 3.14 -7.04
CA ALA A 162 12.56 2.90 -5.96
C ALA A 162 12.07 1.78 -5.01
N VAL A 163 10.79 1.81 -4.63
CA VAL A 163 10.20 0.83 -3.70
C VAL A 163 10.21 -0.57 -4.30
N TYR A 164 9.65 -0.79 -5.50
CA TYR A 164 9.58 -2.16 -6.01
C TYR A 164 10.96 -2.74 -6.36
N ARG A 165 11.92 -1.90 -6.79
CA ARG A 165 13.32 -2.33 -7.01
C ARG A 165 14.01 -2.73 -5.71
N GLU A 166 13.79 -1.98 -4.63
CA GLU A 166 14.37 -2.33 -3.32
C GLU A 166 13.73 -3.61 -2.74
N VAL A 167 12.41 -3.80 -2.92
CA VAL A 167 11.72 -5.06 -2.57
C VAL A 167 12.36 -6.25 -3.30
N ALA A 168 12.56 -6.13 -4.61
CA ALA A 168 13.17 -7.18 -5.42
C ALA A 168 14.64 -7.46 -5.01
N LYS A 169 15.43 -6.40 -4.83
CA LYS A 169 16.84 -6.49 -4.40
C LYS A 169 17.00 -7.22 -3.07
N ARG A 170 16.10 -6.96 -2.12
CA ARG A 170 16.16 -7.57 -0.78
C ARG A 170 15.40 -8.88 -0.68
N LYS A 171 14.66 -9.28 -1.71
CA LYS A 171 13.76 -10.43 -1.69
C LYS A 171 12.78 -10.36 -0.51
N ALA A 172 12.37 -9.13 -0.17
CA ALA A 172 11.43 -8.88 0.90
C ALA A 172 10.00 -9.21 0.46
N ILE A 173 9.15 -9.57 1.41
CA ILE A 173 7.73 -9.72 1.16
C ILE A 173 7.06 -8.36 1.33
N PHE A 174 6.34 -7.95 0.31
CA PHE A 174 5.62 -6.69 0.29
C PHE A 174 4.16 -6.91 -0.12
N GLN A 175 3.26 -6.22 0.54
CA GLN A 175 1.86 -6.17 0.13
C GLN A 175 1.30 -4.76 0.26
N THR A 176 0.57 -4.33 -0.78
CA THR A 176 -0.17 -3.06 -0.73
C THR A 176 -1.59 -3.27 -0.21
N GLY A 177 -2.12 -2.26 0.46
CA GLY A 177 -3.49 -2.21 1.00
C GLY A 177 -4.60 -2.16 -0.05
N SER A 178 -4.49 -2.93 -1.14
CA SER A 178 -5.51 -3.10 -2.19
C SER A 178 -6.45 -4.27 -1.87
N GLN A 179 -7.20 -4.16 -0.77
CA GLN A 179 -7.98 -5.25 -0.18
C GLN A 179 -9.03 -5.85 -1.13
N GLN A 180 -9.44 -5.13 -2.17
CA GLN A 180 -10.39 -5.61 -3.17
C GLN A 180 -9.90 -6.85 -3.92
N ARG A 181 -8.57 -7.03 -4.09
CA ARG A 181 -7.99 -8.26 -4.66
C ARG A 181 -8.31 -9.52 -3.83
N SER A 182 -8.59 -9.36 -2.54
CA SER A 182 -8.95 -10.46 -1.64
C SER A 182 -10.47 -10.68 -1.51
N ASP A 183 -11.31 -9.94 -2.23
CA ASP A 183 -12.76 -10.13 -2.26
C ASP A 183 -13.17 -11.02 -3.45
N HIS A 184 -13.96 -12.05 -3.18
CA HIS A 184 -14.38 -13.05 -4.17
C HIS A 184 -15.17 -12.46 -5.35
N ARG A 185 -15.91 -11.34 -5.18
CA ARG A 185 -16.68 -10.69 -6.24
C ARG A 185 -15.77 -10.07 -7.28
N PHE A 186 -14.71 -9.40 -6.81
CA PHE A 186 -13.70 -8.83 -7.70
C PHE A 186 -12.93 -9.92 -8.42
N ARG A 187 -12.56 -11.00 -7.73
CA ARG A 187 -11.92 -12.17 -8.36
C ARG A 187 -12.83 -12.80 -9.41
N LEU A 188 -14.12 -12.99 -9.14
CA LEU A 188 -15.07 -13.53 -10.12
C LEU A 188 -15.18 -12.62 -11.36
N ALA A 189 -15.25 -11.31 -11.20
CA ALA A 189 -15.27 -10.37 -12.32
C ALA A 189 -13.99 -10.49 -13.17
N VAL A 190 -12.83 -10.61 -12.55
CA VAL A 190 -11.54 -10.84 -13.23
C VAL A 190 -11.56 -12.18 -13.98
N GLU A 191 -12.02 -13.25 -13.35
CA GLU A 191 -12.11 -14.58 -13.98
C GLU A 191 -13.06 -14.60 -15.19
N ILE A 192 -14.20 -13.90 -15.12
CA ILE A 192 -15.12 -13.72 -16.26
C ILE A 192 -14.40 -13.06 -17.44
N VAL A 193 -13.67 -11.97 -17.19
CA VAL A 193 -12.94 -11.24 -18.24
C VAL A 193 -11.79 -12.08 -18.80
N ARG A 194 -10.95 -12.65 -17.94
CA ARG A 194 -9.74 -13.38 -18.33
C ARG A 194 -10.03 -14.72 -19.04
N ASN A 195 -11.21 -15.29 -18.85
CA ASN A 195 -11.67 -16.47 -19.58
C ASN A 195 -12.43 -16.11 -20.89
N GLY A 196 -12.46 -14.83 -21.30
CA GLY A 196 -13.05 -14.40 -22.58
C GLY A 196 -14.57 -14.46 -22.64
N LEU A 197 -15.27 -14.55 -21.50
CA LEU A 197 -16.74 -14.76 -21.46
C LEU A 197 -17.54 -13.52 -21.90
N LEU A 198 -16.86 -12.38 -22.06
CA LEU A 198 -17.43 -11.13 -22.58
C LEU A 198 -17.10 -10.90 -24.07
N GLY A 199 -16.43 -11.85 -24.74
CA GLY A 199 -15.89 -11.66 -26.09
C GLY A 199 -14.70 -10.68 -26.07
N ASP A 200 -14.48 -9.98 -27.20
CA ASP A 200 -13.43 -8.96 -27.30
C ASP A 200 -13.75 -7.77 -26.39
N ILE A 201 -12.84 -7.45 -25.50
CA ILE A 201 -12.99 -6.28 -24.61
C ILE A 201 -12.80 -5.00 -25.42
N LYS A 202 -13.76 -4.09 -25.33
CA LYS A 202 -13.76 -2.79 -26.02
C LYS A 202 -13.50 -1.63 -25.10
N GLU A 203 -14.08 -1.67 -23.90
CA GLU A 203 -14.04 -0.57 -22.94
C GLU A 203 -14.02 -1.05 -21.49
N VAL A 204 -13.26 -0.34 -20.64
CA VAL A 204 -13.35 -0.50 -19.19
C VAL A 204 -13.60 0.88 -18.56
N GLN A 205 -14.70 0.99 -17.83
CA GLN A 205 -15.07 2.16 -17.06
C GLN A 205 -14.64 1.97 -15.59
N VAL A 206 -13.71 2.81 -15.13
CA VAL A 206 -13.19 2.79 -13.76
C VAL A 206 -13.80 3.97 -13.00
N GLY A 207 -14.83 3.71 -12.22
CA GLY A 207 -15.53 4.72 -11.43
C GLY A 207 -14.76 5.03 -10.15
N LEU A 208 -14.39 6.28 -9.97
CA LEU A 208 -13.73 6.81 -8.78
C LEU A 208 -14.58 7.95 -8.20
N PRO A 209 -14.51 8.23 -6.87
CA PRO A 209 -15.30 9.33 -6.32
C PRO A 209 -14.73 10.69 -6.72
N GLY A 210 -15.57 11.71 -6.75
CA GLY A 210 -15.14 13.09 -6.90
C GLY A 210 -14.41 13.62 -5.65
N GLY A 211 -13.61 14.66 -5.85
CA GLY A 211 -12.94 15.38 -4.77
C GLY A 211 -13.85 16.44 -4.12
N THR A 212 -13.25 17.43 -3.49
CA THR A 212 -13.96 18.52 -2.83
C THR A 212 -13.65 19.87 -3.43
N HIS A 213 -14.66 20.74 -3.52
CA HIS A 213 -14.52 22.13 -3.93
C HIS A 213 -14.31 23.10 -2.78
N ASN A 214 -14.59 22.67 -1.55
CA ASN A 214 -14.60 23.53 -0.38
C ASN A 214 -13.66 23.02 0.69
N ASP A 215 -13.11 23.96 1.46
CA ASP A 215 -12.36 23.64 2.67
C ASP A 215 -13.26 22.99 3.72
N ASN A 216 -12.68 22.10 4.51
CA ASN A 216 -13.35 21.47 5.64
C ASN A 216 -12.67 21.92 6.94
N GLY A 217 -13.32 22.83 7.67
CA GLY A 217 -12.82 23.38 8.93
C GLY A 217 -12.02 24.68 8.80
N ASP A 218 -11.29 25.02 9.85
CA ASP A 218 -10.55 26.28 9.96
C ASP A 218 -9.36 26.33 8.97
N THR A 219 -9.37 27.36 8.13
CA THR A 219 -8.36 27.61 7.10
C THR A 219 -7.25 28.57 7.56
N THR A 220 -7.30 29.05 8.81
CA THR A 220 -6.30 29.97 9.34
C THR A 220 -4.92 29.35 9.34
N ALA A 221 -3.99 30.02 8.65
CA ALA A 221 -2.61 29.59 8.61
C ALA A 221 -1.91 29.87 9.96
N ARG A 222 -1.15 28.91 10.46
CA ARG A 222 -0.37 29.00 11.69
C ARG A 222 1.05 28.54 11.44
N ASP A 223 2.02 29.29 11.90
CA ASP A 223 3.43 28.89 11.85
C ASP A 223 3.72 27.80 12.91
N TYR A 224 3.72 26.55 12.46
CA TYR A 224 4.13 25.40 13.25
C TYR A 224 5.51 24.87 12.85
N SER A 225 6.30 25.68 12.14
CA SER A 225 7.62 25.27 11.64
C SER A 225 8.59 24.82 12.74
N LYS A 226 8.42 25.30 13.97
CA LYS A 226 9.22 24.95 15.14
C LYS A 226 8.65 23.77 15.95
N HIS A 227 7.43 23.31 15.67
CA HIS A 227 6.82 22.17 16.35
C HIS A 227 7.39 20.87 15.81
N LYS A 228 8.07 20.10 16.67
CA LYS A 228 8.75 18.86 16.28
C LYS A 228 7.81 17.82 15.68
N ASP A 229 6.64 17.65 16.25
CA ASP A 229 5.59 16.72 15.77
C ASP A 229 5.08 17.11 14.38
N TYR A 230 4.86 18.41 14.12
CA TYR A 230 4.47 18.90 12.80
C TYR A 230 5.58 18.73 11.76
N GLN A 231 6.84 18.98 12.14
CA GLN A 231 7.98 18.74 11.26
C GLN A 231 8.12 17.26 10.89
N LEU A 232 7.92 16.36 11.86
CA LEU A 232 7.92 14.92 11.65
C LEU A 232 6.71 14.48 10.83
N TRP A 233 5.53 15.07 11.07
CA TRP A 233 4.35 14.77 10.24
C TRP A 233 4.56 15.20 8.79
N THR A 234 5.08 16.40 8.55
CA THR A 234 5.34 16.94 7.21
C THR A 234 6.44 16.14 6.48
N GLY A 235 7.52 15.80 7.17
CA GLY A 235 8.59 14.94 6.66
C GLY A 235 9.16 15.36 5.30
N PRO A 236 9.10 14.47 4.30
CA PRO A 236 9.65 14.72 2.96
C PRO A 236 8.89 15.78 2.17
N ALA A 237 7.64 16.08 2.53
CA ALA A 237 6.85 17.11 1.87
C ALA A 237 7.33 18.53 2.19
N PRO A 238 6.97 19.55 1.40
CA PRO A 238 7.23 20.93 1.72
C PRO A 238 6.65 21.33 3.09
N LEU A 239 7.40 22.05 3.89
CA LEU A 239 6.93 22.56 5.18
C LEU A 239 6.06 23.80 4.94
N LEU A 240 4.78 23.59 4.75
CA LEU A 240 3.76 24.63 4.60
C LEU A 240 3.25 25.06 5.98
N ASP A 241 2.68 26.24 6.08
CA ASP A 241 1.98 26.66 7.29
C ASP A 241 0.89 25.63 7.65
N TYR A 242 0.78 25.36 8.94
CA TYR A 242 -0.26 24.49 9.43
C TYR A 242 -1.64 25.13 9.22
N THR A 243 -2.58 24.35 8.67
CA THR A 243 -3.99 24.71 8.68
C THR A 243 -4.78 23.51 9.18
N PHE A 244 -5.76 23.80 10.01
CA PHE A 244 -6.60 22.76 10.57
C PHE A 244 -7.39 22.01 9.49
N SER A 245 -7.85 22.70 8.44
CA SER A 245 -8.59 22.11 7.33
C SER A 245 -7.79 21.02 6.57
N ARG A 246 -6.45 21.04 6.59
CA ARG A 246 -5.61 19.99 5.98
C ARG A 246 -5.30 18.82 6.91
N HIS A 247 -5.45 18.97 8.23
CA HIS A 247 -5.03 17.98 9.23
C HIS A 247 -6.24 17.43 10.01
N HIS A 248 -6.26 16.15 10.36
CA HIS A 248 -5.27 15.10 10.02
C HIS A 248 -5.76 14.20 8.89
N ARG A 249 -6.95 14.39 8.34
CA ARG A 249 -7.57 13.58 7.29
C ARG A 249 -7.44 14.19 5.90
N ASN A 250 -7.59 15.51 5.82
CA ASN A 250 -7.82 16.21 4.56
C ASN A 250 -6.52 16.61 3.82
N TRP A 251 -5.37 16.15 4.32
CA TRP A 251 -4.09 16.24 3.61
C TRP A 251 -4.16 15.70 2.17
N ARG A 252 -5.01 14.71 1.93
CA ARG A 252 -5.19 14.08 0.63
C ARG A 252 -5.68 15.01 -0.47
N TRP A 253 -6.29 16.15 -0.09
CA TRP A 253 -6.76 17.18 -1.03
C TRP A 253 -5.68 18.21 -1.39
N HIS A 254 -4.47 18.10 -0.86
CA HIS A 254 -3.35 18.97 -1.17
C HIS A 254 -2.20 18.18 -1.79
N LEU A 255 -1.82 18.56 -3.04
CA LEU A 255 -0.86 17.82 -3.86
C LEU A 255 0.58 17.74 -3.28
N ALA A 256 0.89 18.50 -2.23
CA ALA A 256 2.13 18.32 -1.49
C ALA A 256 2.14 17.06 -0.60
N TYR A 257 0.98 16.53 -0.23
CA TYR A 257 0.85 15.45 0.75
C TYR A 257 0.13 14.21 0.21
N GLY A 258 -0.71 14.36 -0.81
CA GLY A 258 -1.44 13.29 -1.45
C GLY A 258 -1.94 13.70 -2.84
N GLY A 259 -2.31 12.74 -3.66
CA GLY A 259 -2.71 12.94 -5.06
C GLY A 259 -4.22 13.11 -5.26
N GLY A 260 -4.95 13.72 -4.29
CA GLY A 260 -6.40 13.92 -4.40
C GLY A 260 -7.17 12.60 -4.48
N GLN A 261 -8.43 12.70 -4.87
CA GLN A 261 -9.31 11.54 -4.97
C GLN A 261 -8.89 10.56 -6.06
N LEU A 262 -8.28 11.07 -7.14
CA LEU A 262 -7.72 10.23 -8.19
C LEU A 262 -6.74 9.20 -7.61
N MET A 263 -5.68 9.66 -6.92
CA MET A 263 -4.66 8.76 -6.39
C MET A 263 -5.13 7.99 -5.15
N ASP A 264 -6.02 8.57 -4.33
CA ASP A 264 -6.59 7.88 -3.16
C ASP A 264 -7.42 6.63 -3.56
N TRP A 265 -8.02 6.60 -4.77
CA TRP A 265 -8.89 5.51 -5.21
C TRP A 265 -8.37 4.69 -6.40
N ILE A 266 -7.41 5.20 -7.17
CA ILE A 266 -6.87 4.48 -8.34
C ILE A 266 -6.30 3.12 -7.94
N GLY A 267 -5.58 3.03 -6.82
CA GLY A 267 -5.04 1.79 -6.26
C GLY A 267 -6.10 0.79 -5.77
N HIS A 268 -7.38 1.11 -5.90
CA HIS A 268 -8.49 0.21 -5.66
C HIS A 268 -9.11 -0.29 -6.97
N HIS A 269 -9.70 0.61 -7.76
CA HIS A 269 -10.51 0.20 -8.90
C HIS A 269 -9.69 0.00 -10.18
N ASN A 270 -8.67 0.84 -10.43
CA ASN A 270 -7.79 0.62 -11.58
C ASN A 270 -6.84 -0.57 -11.33
N ASP A 271 -6.52 -0.85 -10.08
CA ASP A 271 -5.79 -2.06 -9.71
C ASP A 271 -6.54 -3.34 -10.15
N ILE A 272 -7.86 -3.36 -9.96
CA ILE A 272 -8.72 -4.47 -10.46
C ILE A 272 -8.82 -4.44 -11.99
N CYS A 273 -8.85 -3.26 -12.62
CA CYS A 273 -8.80 -3.14 -14.09
C CYS A 273 -7.53 -3.78 -14.66
N HIS A 274 -6.36 -3.45 -14.10
CA HIS A 274 -5.09 -4.07 -14.50
C HIS A 274 -5.11 -5.59 -14.32
N TRP A 275 -5.63 -6.08 -13.20
CA TRP A 275 -5.77 -7.51 -12.95
C TRP A 275 -6.68 -8.19 -13.98
N ALA A 276 -7.83 -7.56 -14.32
CA ALA A 276 -8.78 -8.07 -15.32
C ALA A 276 -8.20 -8.08 -16.74
N LEU A 277 -7.41 -7.07 -17.10
CA LEU A 277 -6.75 -6.98 -18.41
C LEU A 277 -5.45 -7.80 -18.51
N GLY A 278 -4.91 -8.28 -17.38
CA GLY A 278 -3.62 -8.96 -17.35
C GLY A 278 -2.41 -8.02 -17.38
N GLU A 279 -2.63 -6.79 -16.97
CA GLU A 279 -1.64 -5.70 -17.01
C GLU A 279 -0.96 -5.46 -15.64
N ASP A 280 -0.92 -6.47 -14.78
CA ASP A 280 -0.29 -6.39 -13.45
C ASP A 280 1.19 -5.93 -13.49
N ARG A 281 1.87 -6.21 -14.60
CA ARG A 281 3.26 -5.81 -14.89
C ARG A 281 3.38 -4.97 -16.17
N GLY A 282 2.25 -4.58 -16.73
CA GLY A 282 2.12 -3.79 -17.95
C GLY A 282 1.59 -2.39 -17.71
N GLY A 283 0.76 -1.94 -18.64
CA GLY A 283 0.10 -0.64 -18.57
C GLY A 283 -0.39 -0.17 -19.93
N PRO A 284 -0.97 1.05 -19.98
CA PRO A 284 -1.47 1.63 -21.22
C PRO A 284 -0.33 1.97 -22.19
N THR A 285 -0.67 2.15 -23.46
CA THR A 285 0.24 2.65 -24.51
C THR A 285 0.06 4.15 -24.72
N ARG A 286 -1.09 4.72 -24.31
CA ARG A 286 -1.41 6.14 -24.40
C ARG A 286 -2.25 6.56 -23.20
N VAL A 287 -1.99 7.76 -22.68
CA VAL A 287 -2.76 8.37 -21.58
C VAL A 287 -3.09 9.81 -21.93
N GLU A 288 -4.32 10.23 -21.68
CA GLU A 288 -4.81 11.58 -21.90
C GLU A 288 -5.72 12.02 -20.74
N ALA A 289 -5.39 13.15 -20.14
CA ALA A 289 -6.24 13.77 -19.13
C ALA A 289 -7.31 14.65 -19.81
N LYS A 290 -8.52 14.62 -19.26
CA LYS A 290 -9.64 15.47 -19.69
C LYS A 290 -10.40 16.00 -18.47
N ASN A 291 -11.03 17.14 -18.63
CA ASN A 291 -11.99 17.68 -17.67
C ASN A 291 -11.48 17.76 -16.21
N PHE A 292 -10.17 17.99 -16.02
CA PHE A 292 -9.64 18.33 -14.70
C PHE A 292 -10.10 19.73 -14.31
N THR A 293 -10.78 19.84 -13.17
CA THR A 293 -11.27 21.14 -12.69
C THR A 293 -10.44 21.65 -11.52
N GLN A 294 -10.36 22.95 -11.37
CA GLN A 294 -9.74 23.56 -10.21
C GLN A 294 -10.70 23.59 -9.03
N THR A 295 -10.17 23.37 -7.83
CA THR A 295 -10.93 23.55 -6.60
C THR A 295 -11.09 25.05 -6.28
N ARG A 296 -12.15 25.40 -5.54
CA ARG A 296 -12.38 26.74 -4.98
C ARG A 296 -11.88 26.86 -3.54
N ALA A 297 -11.40 25.76 -2.97
CA ALA A 297 -10.86 25.73 -1.62
C ALA A 297 -9.59 26.59 -1.50
N LYS A 298 -9.40 27.20 -0.33
CA LYS A 298 -8.22 28.03 -0.02
C LYS A 298 -6.99 27.18 0.34
N THR A 299 -7.23 26.01 0.96
CA THR A 299 -6.16 25.16 1.53
C THR A 299 -5.94 23.86 0.75
N TYR A 300 -6.71 23.62 -0.32
CA TYR A 300 -6.60 22.46 -1.18
C TYR A 300 -6.23 22.88 -2.61
N ASN A 301 -5.61 21.98 -3.36
CA ASN A 301 -5.24 22.21 -4.75
C ASN A 301 -5.37 20.95 -5.63
N ALA A 302 -5.87 19.83 -5.06
CA ALA A 302 -6.19 18.66 -5.86
C ALA A 302 -7.50 18.87 -6.65
N PRO A 303 -7.58 18.40 -7.91
CA PRO A 303 -8.77 18.58 -8.74
C PRO A 303 -9.97 17.81 -8.15
N PRO A 304 -11.13 18.47 -7.97
CA PRO A 304 -12.33 17.81 -7.50
C PRO A 304 -13.03 16.97 -8.57
N HIS A 305 -12.89 17.32 -9.84
CA HIS A 305 -13.32 16.52 -10.98
C HIS A 305 -12.14 16.24 -11.90
N TYR A 306 -12.08 15.03 -12.44
CA TYR A 306 -10.98 14.56 -13.27
C TYR A 306 -11.41 13.35 -14.12
N GLU A 307 -10.81 13.26 -15.30
CA GLU A 307 -10.94 12.12 -16.20
C GLU A 307 -9.57 11.74 -16.76
N VAL A 308 -9.21 10.47 -16.66
CA VAL A 308 -7.99 9.93 -17.28
C VAL A 308 -8.42 8.85 -18.27
N HIS A 309 -8.12 9.07 -19.55
CA HIS A 309 -8.41 8.15 -20.64
C HIS A 309 -7.13 7.43 -21.04
N CYS A 310 -7.21 6.10 -21.15
CA CYS A 310 -6.06 5.28 -21.54
C CYS A 310 -6.42 4.37 -22.73
N GLU A 311 -5.41 4.09 -23.54
CA GLU A 311 -5.45 3.05 -24.56
C GLU A 311 -4.44 1.96 -24.18
N TYR A 312 -4.88 0.71 -24.26
CA TYR A 312 -4.04 -0.47 -24.05
C TYR A 312 -3.81 -1.21 -25.35
N ALA A 313 -2.88 -2.17 -25.33
CA ALA A 313 -2.66 -3.06 -26.46
C ALA A 313 -3.97 -3.75 -26.89
N GLY A 314 -4.12 -4.03 -28.20
CA GLY A 314 -5.35 -4.61 -28.73
C GLY A 314 -6.52 -3.62 -28.87
N GLY A 315 -6.29 -2.30 -28.70
CA GLY A 315 -7.32 -1.28 -28.90
C GLY A 315 -8.32 -1.14 -27.74
N ILE A 316 -8.03 -1.73 -26.57
CA ILE A 316 -8.88 -1.59 -25.39
C ILE A 316 -8.76 -0.16 -24.85
N ARG A 317 -9.89 0.47 -24.62
CA ARG A 317 -9.97 1.82 -24.05
C ARG A 317 -10.43 1.77 -22.60
N THR A 318 -9.80 2.57 -21.74
CA THR A 318 -10.28 2.76 -20.37
C THR A 318 -10.52 4.21 -20.07
N SER A 319 -11.53 4.49 -19.25
CA SER A 319 -11.78 5.81 -18.68
C SER A 319 -11.84 5.71 -17.16
N MET A 320 -11.09 6.58 -16.47
CA MET A 320 -11.08 6.65 -15.01
C MET A 320 -11.55 8.02 -14.56
N GLY A 321 -12.48 8.05 -13.61
CA GLY A 321 -12.93 9.32 -13.06
C GLY A 321 -14.27 9.23 -12.35
N SER A 322 -14.72 10.40 -11.85
CA SER A 322 -15.98 10.53 -11.12
C SER A 322 -17.22 10.56 -12.02
N HIS A 323 -17.05 10.60 -13.33
CA HIS A 323 -18.12 10.47 -14.32
C HIS A 323 -18.62 9.03 -14.48
N ASN A 324 -17.82 8.03 -14.09
CA ASN A 324 -18.19 6.64 -14.14
C ASN A 324 -18.87 6.17 -12.84
N THR A 325 -19.74 5.16 -12.94
CA THR A 325 -20.29 4.50 -11.76
C THR A 325 -19.18 3.85 -10.93
N MET A 326 -19.18 4.09 -9.60
CA MET A 326 -18.20 3.54 -8.66
C MET A 326 -17.97 2.04 -8.85
N GLY A 327 -16.70 1.64 -9.03
CA GLY A 327 -16.29 0.27 -9.28
C GLY A 327 -15.56 0.13 -10.61
N MET A 328 -15.57 -1.07 -11.14
CA MET A 328 -15.03 -1.38 -12.46
C MET A 328 -16.13 -2.02 -13.30
N LYS A 329 -16.40 -1.46 -14.49
CA LYS A 329 -17.30 -2.06 -15.49
C LYS A 329 -16.49 -2.39 -16.74
N VAL A 330 -16.48 -3.67 -17.12
CA VAL A 330 -15.85 -4.16 -18.34
C VAL A 330 -16.92 -4.46 -19.36
N ILE A 331 -16.75 -3.95 -20.58
CA ILE A 331 -17.69 -4.06 -21.71
C ILE A 331 -16.97 -4.73 -22.86
N GLY A 332 -17.49 -5.86 -23.27
CA GLY A 332 -17.02 -6.62 -24.44
C GLY A 332 -18.11 -6.79 -25.48
N THR A 333 -17.79 -7.49 -26.58
CA THR A 333 -18.70 -7.74 -27.69
C THR A 333 -19.90 -8.64 -27.34
N GLU A 334 -19.75 -9.47 -26.28
CA GLU A 334 -20.77 -10.45 -25.88
C GLU A 334 -21.43 -10.14 -24.53
N GLY A 335 -21.12 -9.01 -23.93
CA GLY A 335 -21.72 -8.59 -22.68
C GLY A 335 -20.84 -7.72 -21.82
N TRP A 336 -21.25 -7.56 -20.57
CA TRP A 336 -20.54 -6.74 -19.59
C TRP A 336 -20.61 -7.34 -18.20
N VAL A 337 -19.62 -6.95 -17.36
CA VAL A 337 -19.61 -7.17 -15.90
C VAL A 337 -19.29 -5.87 -15.19
N HIS A 338 -19.96 -5.60 -14.09
CA HIS A 338 -19.66 -4.48 -13.20
C HIS A 338 -19.50 -4.98 -11.76
N VAL A 339 -18.41 -4.60 -11.13
CA VAL A 339 -18.08 -4.97 -9.75
C VAL A 339 -17.73 -3.74 -8.92
N THR A 340 -18.27 -3.68 -7.71
CA THR A 340 -17.94 -2.72 -6.68
C THR A 340 -17.96 -3.39 -5.31
N ARG A 341 -17.62 -2.68 -4.26
CA ARG A 341 -17.63 -3.25 -2.90
C ARG A 341 -19.03 -3.75 -2.53
N GLY A 342 -19.11 -5.03 -2.20
CA GLY A 342 -20.35 -5.69 -1.79
C GLY A 342 -21.29 -6.07 -2.93
N LYS A 343 -21.01 -5.71 -4.21
CA LYS A 343 -21.93 -5.98 -5.32
C LYS A 343 -21.19 -6.33 -6.61
N ILE A 344 -21.70 -7.35 -7.31
CA ILE A 344 -21.34 -7.68 -8.69
C ILE A 344 -22.62 -7.82 -9.50
N THR A 345 -22.62 -7.32 -10.74
CA THR A 345 -23.72 -7.43 -11.71
C THR A 345 -23.14 -7.68 -13.08
N CYS A 346 -23.90 -8.33 -13.97
CA CYS A 346 -23.46 -8.60 -15.34
C CYS A 346 -24.67 -8.73 -16.29
N SER A 347 -24.38 -8.68 -17.57
CA SER A 347 -25.40 -8.86 -18.64
C SER A 347 -25.94 -10.29 -18.73
N LYS A 348 -25.19 -11.28 -18.25
CA LYS A 348 -25.57 -12.71 -18.30
C LYS A 348 -25.74 -13.23 -16.86
N PRO A 349 -26.96 -13.23 -16.27
CA PRO A 349 -27.18 -13.60 -14.86
C PRO A 349 -26.65 -14.99 -14.47
N ALA A 350 -26.51 -15.89 -15.46
CA ALA A 350 -25.91 -17.20 -15.24
C ALA A 350 -24.50 -17.17 -14.66
N PHE A 351 -23.73 -16.11 -14.93
CA PHE A 351 -22.37 -15.93 -14.39
C PHE A 351 -22.35 -15.70 -12.86
N LEU A 352 -23.48 -15.40 -12.25
CA LEU A 352 -23.59 -15.16 -10.83
C LEU A 352 -24.20 -16.31 -10.03
N LYS A 353 -24.49 -17.44 -10.69
CA LYS A 353 -25.00 -18.63 -10.00
C LYS A 353 -23.89 -19.26 -9.13
N PRO A 354 -24.23 -19.87 -7.97
CA PRO A 354 -23.25 -20.46 -7.07
C PRO A 354 -22.38 -21.56 -7.70
N ASP A 355 -22.93 -22.31 -8.64
CA ASP A 355 -22.28 -23.41 -9.37
C ASP A 355 -21.56 -22.96 -10.66
N PHE A 356 -21.55 -21.66 -10.95
CA PHE A 356 -20.92 -21.14 -12.16
C PHE A 356 -19.40 -21.32 -12.11
N ASN A 357 -18.86 -21.97 -13.13
CA ASN A 357 -17.43 -22.11 -13.36
C ASN A 357 -16.99 -21.17 -14.49
N PRO A 358 -16.20 -20.12 -14.21
CA PRO A 358 -15.78 -19.14 -15.21
C PRO A 358 -14.76 -19.66 -16.23
N GLY A 359 -14.20 -20.86 -16.04
CA GLY A 359 -13.23 -21.43 -16.98
C GLY A 359 -11.88 -21.79 -16.36
N PRO A 360 -10.86 -22.05 -17.18
CA PRO A 360 -9.56 -22.57 -16.71
C PRO A 360 -8.72 -21.51 -15.98
N PHE A 361 -8.79 -20.24 -16.37
CA PHE A 361 -8.11 -19.18 -15.63
C PHE A 361 -8.75 -19.00 -14.26
N LYS A 362 -7.95 -19.11 -13.21
CA LYS A 362 -8.35 -18.86 -11.83
C LYS A 362 -7.51 -17.71 -11.28
N GLY A 363 -8.19 -16.66 -10.81
CA GLY A 363 -7.54 -15.57 -10.11
C GLY A 363 -6.91 -16.04 -8.80
N TYR A 364 -5.93 -15.31 -8.31
CA TYR A 364 -5.26 -15.62 -7.04
C TYR A 364 -6.30 -15.76 -5.92
N LEU A 365 -6.31 -16.90 -5.26
CA LEU A 365 -7.21 -17.18 -4.14
C LEU A 365 -6.56 -16.68 -2.82
N SER A 366 -7.16 -15.64 -2.25
CA SER A 366 -6.72 -15.09 -0.97
C SER A 366 -7.69 -15.50 0.15
N PRO A 367 -7.19 -16.04 1.28
CA PRO A 367 -8.01 -16.37 2.44
C PRO A 367 -8.44 -15.12 3.25
N GLY A 368 -7.98 -13.95 2.84
CA GLY A 368 -8.14 -12.66 3.48
C GLY A 368 -6.87 -11.85 3.32
N HIS A 369 -6.97 -10.53 3.23
CA HIS A 369 -5.85 -9.70 2.81
C HIS A 369 -4.67 -9.74 3.80
N THR A 370 -4.94 -9.59 5.10
CA THR A 370 -3.92 -9.72 6.16
C THR A 370 -3.39 -11.14 6.26
N ARG A 371 -4.26 -12.15 6.17
CA ARG A 371 -3.86 -13.55 6.22
C ARG A 371 -2.93 -13.91 5.06
N ASN A 372 -3.26 -13.47 3.84
CA ASN A 372 -2.41 -13.68 2.66
C ASN A 372 -0.99 -13.11 2.88
N PHE A 373 -0.89 -11.89 3.42
CA PHE A 373 0.41 -11.28 3.71
C PHE A 373 1.22 -12.12 4.71
N LEU A 374 0.63 -12.50 5.85
CA LEU A 374 1.31 -13.30 6.86
C LEU A 374 1.74 -14.68 6.33
N ASP A 375 0.90 -15.33 5.52
CA ASP A 375 1.24 -16.61 4.88
C ASP A 375 2.39 -16.44 3.88
N CYS A 376 2.41 -15.34 3.14
CA CYS A 376 3.49 -15.03 2.21
C CYS A 376 4.80 -14.69 2.94
N VAL A 377 4.75 -13.97 4.06
CA VAL A 377 5.94 -13.74 4.92
C VAL A 377 6.57 -15.06 5.35
N LYS A 378 5.76 -16.03 5.79
CA LYS A 378 6.25 -17.35 6.21
C LYS A 378 6.75 -18.21 5.06
N SER A 379 6.03 -18.22 3.94
CA SER A 379 6.35 -19.06 2.78
C SER A 379 7.34 -18.44 1.82
N ARG A 380 7.64 -17.15 1.98
CA ARG A 380 8.43 -16.33 1.05
C ARG A 380 7.89 -16.29 -0.38
N LYS A 381 6.59 -16.58 -0.56
CA LYS A 381 5.89 -16.47 -1.86
C LYS A 381 5.40 -15.05 -2.08
N GLU A 382 5.20 -14.69 -3.35
CA GLU A 382 4.67 -13.38 -3.71
C GLU A 382 3.22 -13.20 -3.21
N THR A 383 2.92 -12.01 -2.72
CA THR A 383 1.59 -11.65 -2.22
C THR A 383 0.60 -11.38 -3.36
N ILE A 384 -0.67 -11.28 -3.04
CA ILE A 384 -1.72 -10.97 -4.02
C ILE A 384 -1.59 -9.55 -4.62
N CYS A 385 -0.92 -8.63 -3.93
CA CYS A 385 -0.69 -7.26 -4.41
C CYS A 385 0.74 -6.79 -4.10
N PRO A 386 1.75 -7.31 -4.84
CA PRO A 386 3.16 -6.93 -4.64
C PRO A 386 3.44 -5.49 -5.09
N ALA A 387 4.60 -4.97 -4.71
CA ALA A 387 4.98 -3.57 -4.90
C ALA A 387 4.93 -3.11 -6.36
N GLU A 388 5.42 -3.93 -7.30
CA GLU A 388 5.42 -3.56 -8.72
C GLU A 388 4.00 -3.52 -9.28
N THR A 389 3.15 -4.49 -8.98
CA THR A 389 1.73 -4.48 -9.36
C THR A 389 1.03 -3.22 -8.85
N ALA A 390 1.25 -2.86 -7.58
CA ALA A 390 0.69 -1.64 -7.00
C ALA A 390 1.20 -0.37 -7.70
N HIS A 391 2.50 -0.29 -8.01
CA HIS A 391 3.08 0.82 -8.77
C HIS A 391 2.48 0.92 -10.17
N ARG A 392 2.40 -0.21 -10.91
CA ARG A 392 1.83 -0.23 -12.27
C ARG A 392 0.37 0.20 -12.28
N SER A 393 -0.40 -0.22 -11.31
CA SER A 393 -1.84 0.10 -11.24
C SER A 393 -2.12 1.59 -11.00
N ILE A 394 -1.22 2.33 -10.35
CA ILE A 394 -1.38 3.78 -10.11
C ILE A 394 -0.65 4.66 -11.14
N THR A 395 0.23 4.09 -11.95
CA THR A 395 0.99 4.81 -12.99
C THR A 395 0.10 5.63 -13.94
N PRO A 396 -1.09 5.14 -14.41
CA PRO A 396 -1.98 5.95 -15.23
C PRO A 396 -2.46 7.25 -14.57
N GLY A 397 -2.60 7.27 -13.24
CA GLY A 397 -2.91 8.49 -12.50
C GLY A 397 -1.79 9.52 -12.51
N HIS A 398 -0.54 9.09 -12.33
CA HIS A 398 0.63 9.97 -12.47
C HIS A 398 0.76 10.54 -13.88
N LEU A 399 0.59 9.69 -14.91
CA LEU A 399 0.59 10.12 -16.30
C LEU A 399 -0.57 11.08 -16.60
N GLY A 400 -1.75 10.85 -15.98
CA GLY A 400 -2.90 11.74 -16.07
C GLY A 400 -2.60 13.13 -15.52
N TYR A 401 -1.93 13.25 -14.38
CA TYR A 401 -1.49 14.55 -13.86
C TYR A 401 -0.50 15.26 -14.80
N VAL A 402 0.49 14.53 -15.34
CA VAL A 402 1.45 15.10 -16.30
C VAL A 402 0.74 15.52 -17.58
N SER A 403 -0.16 14.69 -18.12
CA SER A 403 -0.97 15.01 -19.31
C SER A 403 -1.82 16.26 -19.09
N ASN A 404 -2.46 16.40 -17.92
CA ASN A 404 -3.23 17.60 -17.56
C ASN A 404 -2.35 18.85 -17.49
N THR A 405 -1.17 18.75 -16.87
CA THR A 405 -0.24 19.89 -16.75
C THR A 405 0.22 20.38 -18.11
N LEU A 406 0.45 19.47 -19.06
CA LEU A 406 0.95 19.79 -20.39
C LEU A 406 -0.16 20.04 -21.43
N GLY A 407 -1.42 19.73 -21.10
CA GLY A 407 -2.56 19.88 -22.00
C GLY A 407 -2.50 18.98 -23.24
N ARG A 408 -1.80 17.85 -23.17
CA ARG A 408 -1.64 16.91 -24.29
C ARG A 408 -1.58 15.46 -23.85
N ALA A 409 -1.94 14.55 -24.79
CA ALA A 409 -1.82 13.13 -24.60
C ALA A 409 -0.36 12.65 -24.59
N LEU A 410 -0.09 11.62 -23.81
CA LEU A 410 1.24 11.04 -23.64
C LEU A 410 1.28 9.65 -24.27
N LYS A 411 2.31 9.35 -25.06
CA LYS A 411 2.64 7.98 -25.46
C LYS A 411 3.50 7.34 -24.37
N TRP A 412 3.14 6.13 -23.97
CA TRP A 412 3.78 5.45 -22.85
C TRP A 412 4.35 4.08 -23.26
N ASP A 413 5.60 3.83 -22.95
CA ASP A 413 6.22 2.51 -23.01
C ASP A 413 6.17 1.89 -21.60
N ALA A 414 5.19 1.05 -21.36
CA ALA A 414 4.99 0.44 -20.04
C ALA A 414 6.15 -0.51 -19.65
N LYS A 415 6.82 -1.13 -20.62
CA LYS A 415 7.94 -2.03 -20.36
C LYS A 415 9.18 -1.27 -19.89
N LYS A 416 9.47 -0.13 -20.51
CA LYS A 416 10.61 0.73 -20.15
C LYS A 416 10.26 1.71 -19.04
N GLU A 417 8.96 1.90 -18.76
CA GLU A 417 8.44 2.93 -17.86
C GLU A 417 8.88 4.34 -18.28
N GLN A 418 8.65 4.66 -19.55
CA GLN A 418 9.08 5.93 -20.15
C GLN A 418 8.00 6.54 -21.03
N VAL A 419 7.88 7.85 -20.96
CA VAL A 419 7.11 8.64 -21.94
C VAL A 419 7.90 8.67 -23.24
N THR A 420 7.27 8.25 -24.35
CA THR A 420 7.94 8.13 -25.64
C THR A 420 7.84 9.43 -26.43
N GLY A 421 8.99 9.98 -26.85
CA GLY A 421 9.06 11.14 -27.72
C GLY A 421 8.71 12.48 -27.06
N ASP A 422 8.64 12.54 -25.71
CA ASP A 422 8.32 13.75 -24.97
C ASP A 422 9.20 13.86 -23.71
N THR A 423 10.32 14.55 -23.85
CA THR A 423 11.32 14.73 -22.77
C THR A 423 10.82 15.61 -21.63
N GLU A 424 9.95 16.59 -21.92
CA GLU A 424 9.33 17.43 -20.91
C GLU A 424 8.39 16.62 -20.02
N ALA A 425 7.52 15.82 -20.63
CA ALA A 425 6.63 14.94 -19.89
C ALA A 425 7.41 13.90 -19.06
N GLN A 426 8.47 13.32 -19.63
CA GLN A 426 9.33 12.39 -18.89
C GLN A 426 9.96 13.06 -17.67
N LYS A 427 10.47 14.28 -17.81
CA LYS A 427 11.06 15.05 -16.70
C LYS A 427 10.03 15.33 -15.61
N LEU A 428 8.83 15.78 -15.97
CA LEU A 428 7.76 16.03 -15.00
C LEU A 428 7.34 14.76 -14.27
N LEU A 429 7.21 13.62 -14.99
CA LEU A 429 6.82 12.34 -14.40
C LEU A 429 7.82 11.85 -13.36
N THR A 430 9.11 12.02 -13.62
CA THR A 430 10.19 11.53 -12.75
C THR A 430 10.65 12.55 -11.72
N GLN A 431 10.14 13.78 -11.81
CA GLN A 431 10.47 14.82 -10.84
C GLN A 431 9.86 14.46 -9.47
N MET A 432 10.69 14.52 -8.46
CA MET A 432 10.26 14.46 -7.07
C MET A 432 11.05 15.46 -6.23
N THR A 433 10.37 16.04 -5.25
CA THR A 433 10.97 17.00 -4.33
C THR A 433 10.79 16.50 -2.91
N HIS A 434 11.90 16.09 -2.30
CA HIS A 434 11.90 15.71 -0.91
C HIS A 434 12.65 16.75 -0.06
N ARG A 435 12.04 17.17 1.02
CA ARG A 435 12.66 18.05 2.01
C ARG A 435 13.71 17.25 2.79
N LYS A 436 14.94 17.76 2.86
CA LYS A 436 15.99 17.17 3.71
C LYS A 436 15.58 17.20 5.19
N PRO A 437 15.99 16.19 6.00
CA PRO A 437 16.86 15.07 5.67
C PRO A 437 16.16 13.85 5.07
N TRP A 438 14.86 13.91 4.80
CA TRP A 438 14.08 12.77 4.33
C TRP A 438 14.23 12.58 2.83
N THR A 439 15.06 11.64 2.43
CA THR A 439 15.32 11.29 1.03
C THR A 439 15.12 9.79 0.83
N LEU A 440 15.13 9.35 -0.42
CA LEU A 440 15.04 7.91 -0.71
C LEU A 440 16.34 7.14 -0.43
N GLY A 441 17.42 7.84 -0.07
CA GLY A 441 18.75 7.30 0.15
C GLY A 441 19.62 7.32 -1.09
#